data_cbe3d0d549cd753660b890ef43f22778
#
_entry.id   cbe3d0d549cd753660b890ef43f22778
#
_cell.length_a   1.000
_cell.length_b   1.000
_cell.length_c   1.000
_cell.angle_alpha   90.00
_cell.angle_beta   90.00
_cell.angle_gamma   90.00
#
_symmetry.space_group_name_H-M   'P 1'
#
loop_
_entity.id
_entity.type
_entity.pdbx_description
1 polymer ?
#
loop_
_entity_poly.entity_id
_entity_poly.type
_entity_poly.pdbx_seq_one_letter_code
_entity_poly.pdbx_strand_id
1 'polypeptide(L)'
;MIRAAGARQVAAALGALAFAGCATSFLSESGVQPAAYERLVARTVAVRGLPLREAVPARVIDQANVPLVLRATLEAGLSKGEVAAYQDALVAIGLWPDGPSLVDEYLTVAKEEVVGFYVPQDRVLYIVRDANIPFWARVLSFFVRHDAVREIVLGHELIHALQHQNHPDLVEHDRFLKDQDDLGSALEATIEGDATFFSLAVPDPPIPPSDPTEFREELQRDTAGRAEGALAGAPALLREGLYFPYAWGYALSYREHGALLDDPPISTEQVLHPERRHEPFVALDLGAGRNLLPAGCAFVHENGVGEFGLSVLLKDLAPREMPPDPTAWEGWNGDRYLVARCNGRREFLWLTLWDSEQDASEFEAAYWNVTGSLCARAGYPVPPALTRRGSEVLIVTPGIASAADAIVSQARRGQVSTLREVLEFYGEPILDAAGTPAP
;
A
#
# COMPACT_ATOMS: atom_id res chain seq x y z
N MET A 1 57.02 -21.29 -8.39
CA MET A 1 57.65 -21.41 -7.05
C MET A 1 57.38 -20.16 -6.26
N ILE A 2 57.09 -20.36 -4.96
CA ILE A 2 56.91 -19.35 -3.90
C ILE A 2 55.48 -18.85 -3.80
N ARG A 3 54.67 -19.34 -2.95
CA ARG A 3 54.51 -19.81 -1.57
C ARG A 3 53.27 -19.19 -0.98
N ALA A 4 52.32 -20.03 -0.73
CA ALA A 4 51.30 -19.97 0.31
C ALA A 4 51.99 -19.83 1.70
N ALA A 5 51.86 -18.67 2.34
CA ALA A 5 52.12 -18.49 3.77
C ALA A 5 51.53 -17.13 4.18
N GLY A 6 50.33 -17.09 4.70
CA GLY A 6 49.68 -15.87 5.21
C GLY A 6 48.26 -16.04 5.74
N ALA A 7 47.64 -17.20 5.52
CA ALA A 7 46.22 -17.42 5.87
C ALA A 7 46.00 -18.19 7.20
N ARG A 8 47.01 -18.28 8.07
CA ARG A 8 46.92 -19.07 9.32
C ARG A 8 47.21 -18.32 10.62
N GLN A 9 47.32 -16.99 10.62
CA GLN A 9 47.59 -16.21 11.83
C GLN A 9 46.53 -15.15 12.19
N VAL A 10 45.39 -15.09 11.52
CA VAL A 10 44.25 -14.24 11.91
C VAL A 10 43.19 -15.04 12.67
N ALA A 11 43.29 -16.37 12.74
CA ALA A 11 42.30 -17.24 13.41
C ALA A 11 42.55 -17.47 14.91
N ALA A 12 43.48 -16.75 15.57
CA ALA A 12 43.85 -17.01 16.96
C ALA A 12 43.66 -15.80 17.91
N ALA A 13 42.96 -14.73 17.50
CA ALA A 13 42.67 -13.56 18.34
C ALA A 13 41.19 -13.26 18.53
N LEU A 14 40.29 -14.18 18.19
CA LEU A 14 38.89 -14.15 18.61
C LEU A 14 38.67 -15.04 19.85
N GLY A 15 39.53 -14.81 20.85
CA GLY A 15 39.33 -15.31 22.19
C GLY A 15 38.17 -14.60 22.86
N ALA A 16 37.14 -15.38 23.11
CA ALA A 16 36.22 -15.31 24.26
C ALA A 16 36.02 -13.92 24.92
N LEU A 17 35.34 -13.00 24.28
CA LEU A 17 34.45 -12.10 24.97
C LEU A 17 33.05 -12.71 24.90
N ALA A 18 32.81 -13.67 25.80
CA ALA A 18 31.48 -14.03 26.20
C ALA A 18 30.86 -12.79 26.91
N PHE A 19 30.39 -11.83 26.15
CA PHE A 19 29.35 -10.96 26.63
C PHE A 19 28.11 -11.84 26.79
N ALA A 20 27.92 -12.34 28.01
CA ALA A 20 26.64 -12.74 28.54
C ALA A 20 25.74 -11.49 28.56
N GLY A 21 25.46 -10.92 27.41
CA GLY A 21 24.28 -10.11 27.19
C GLY A 21 23.13 -11.10 27.29
N CYS A 22 22.44 -11.14 28.43
CA CYS A 22 21.14 -11.75 28.56
C CYS A 22 20.27 -11.11 27.46
N ALA A 23 20.09 -11.83 26.35
CA ALA A 23 19.04 -11.56 25.38
C ALA A 23 17.73 -11.71 26.18
N THR A 24 17.26 -10.61 26.78
CA THR A 24 15.97 -10.59 27.47
C THR A 24 14.94 -10.70 26.37
N SER A 25 14.38 -11.90 26.20
CA SER A 25 13.23 -12.12 25.31
C SER A 25 12.15 -11.11 25.69
N PHE A 26 11.61 -10.37 24.72
CA PHE A 26 10.47 -9.46 24.93
C PHE A 26 9.23 -10.19 25.44
N LEU A 27 9.15 -11.49 25.17
CA LEU A 27 8.07 -12.36 25.58
C LEU A 27 8.58 -13.37 26.62
N SER A 28 7.76 -13.57 27.64
CA SER A 28 7.85 -14.66 28.59
C SER A 28 6.57 -15.52 28.49
N GLU A 29 6.53 -16.64 29.23
CA GLU A 29 5.30 -17.42 29.35
C GLU A 29 4.12 -16.58 29.90
N SER A 30 4.42 -15.58 30.73
CA SER A 30 3.43 -14.67 31.32
C SER A 30 3.06 -13.46 30.46
N GLY A 31 3.68 -13.28 29.26
CA GLY A 31 3.40 -12.15 28.36
C GLY A 31 4.61 -11.27 28.09
N VAL A 32 4.37 -9.98 27.84
CA VAL A 32 5.41 -8.97 27.56
C VAL A 32 6.24 -8.70 28.82
N GLN A 33 7.56 -8.70 28.69
CA GLN A 33 8.48 -8.31 29.77
C GLN A 33 8.56 -6.79 29.89
N PRO A 34 8.06 -6.16 31.00
CA PRO A 34 7.93 -4.71 31.09
C PRO A 34 9.22 -3.94 30.87
N ALA A 35 10.31 -4.34 31.52
CA ALA A 35 11.58 -3.64 31.43
C ALA A 35 12.24 -3.74 30.03
N ALA A 36 12.02 -4.81 29.29
CA ALA A 36 12.48 -4.94 27.90
C ALA A 36 11.65 -4.06 26.96
N TYR A 37 10.35 -4.03 27.17
CA TYR A 37 9.44 -3.23 26.39
C TYR A 37 9.67 -1.71 26.59
N GLU A 38 9.81 -1.27 27.85
CA GLU A 38 10.15 0.12 28.17
C GLU A 38 11.44 0.60 27.50
N ARG A 39 12.48 -0.24 27.48
CA ARG A 39 13.72 0.08 26.76
C ARG A 39 13.52 0.19 25.24
N LEU A 40 12.71 -0.69 24.66
CA LEU A 40 12.37 -0.64 23.24
C LEU A 40 11.63 0.67 22.92
N VAL A 41 10.59 1.00 23.68
CA VAL A 41 9.84 2.26 23.54
C VAL A 41 10.77 3.47 23.62
N ALA A 42 11.64 3.53 24.64
CA ALA A 42 12.57 4.65 24.82
C ALA A 42 13.54 4.80 23.63
N ARG A 43 14.06 3.69 23.09
CA ARG A 43 14.92 3.71 21.90
C ARG A 43 14.15 4.15 20.67
N THR A 44 12.95 3.63 20.44
CA THR A 44 12.12 3.99 19.28
C THR A 44 11.78 5.48 19.29
N VAL A 45 11.40 6.03 20.43
CA VAL A 45 11.17 7.47 20.61
C VAL A 45 12.42 8.29 20.28
N ALA A 46 13.59 7.86 20.79
CA ALA A 46 14.85 8.55 20.53
C ALA A 46 15.26 8.50 19.06
N VAL A 47 15.05 7.37 18.38
CA VAL A 47 15.37 7.17 16.98
C VAL A 47 14.45 7.96 16.06
N ARG A 48 13.12 7.87 16.27
CA ARG A 48 12.16 8.56 15.39
C ARG A 48 12.11 10.07 15.67
N GLY A 49 12.40 10.49 16.89
CA GLY A 49 12.37 11.90 17.26
C GLY A 49 10.97 12.49 17.46
N LEU A 50 9.93 11.67 17.40
CA LEU A 50 8.56 12.08 17.71
C LEU A 50 8.28 11.87 19.21
N PRO A 51 7.62 12.81 19.90
CA PRO A 51 7.31 12.67 21.30
C PRO A 51 6.26 11.57 21.55
N LEU A 52 6.50 10.74 22.56
CA LEU A 52 5.47 9.84 23.08
C LEU A 52 4.52 10.66 23.96
N ARG A 53 3.29 10.87 23.52
CA ARG A 53 2.27 11.66 24.23
C ARG A 53 1.50 10.81 25.24
N GLU A 54 1.26 9.54 24.91
CA GLU A 54 0.56 8.57 25.73
C GLU A 54 1.28 7.23 25.72
N ALA A 55 1.21 6.48 26.81
CA ALA A 55 1.79 5.14 26.86
C ALA A 55 1.10 4.21 25.87
N VAL A 56 1.88 3.38 25.18
CA VAL A 56 1.38 2.36 24.24
C VAL A 56 1.35 1.02 24.97
N PRO A 57 0.17 0.51 25.37
CA PRO A 57 0.08 -0.81 25.97
C PRO A 57 0.33 -1.89 24.93
N ALA A 58 1.06 -2.94 25.32
CA ALA A 58 1.28 -4.10 24.47
C ALA A 58 0.46 -5.30 24.96
N ARG A 59 -0.14 -6.04 24.02
CA ARG A 59 -0.89 -7.27 24.28
C ARG A 59 -0.35 -8.40 23.42
N VAL A 60 -0.21 -9.58 24.01
CA VAL A 60 0.18 -10.79 23.27
C VAL A 60 -1.06 -11.53 22.83
N ILE A 61 -1.07 -11.90 21.55
CA ILE A 61 -2.13 -12.74 20.98
C ILE A 61 -1.51 -13.95 20.27
N ASP A 62 -2.28 -15.03 20.15
CA ASP A 62 -1.87 -16.18 19.37
C ASP A 62 -2.16 -15.91 17.87
N GLN A 63 -1.34 -16.48 16.98
CA GLN A 63 -1.47 -16.31 15.53
C GLN A 63 -2.87 -16.66 15.00
N ALA A 64 -3.55 -17.61 15.61
CA ALA A 64 -4.92 -18.00 15.26
C ALA A 64 -5.94 -16.86 15.47
N ASN A 65 -5.64 -15.88 16.33
CA ASN A 65 -6.52 -14.77 16.64
C ASN A 65 -6.27 -13.52 15.77
N VAL A 66 -5.19 -13.48 15.02
CA VAL A 66 -4.87 -12.35 14.11
C VAL A 66 -6.03 -12.04 13.16
N PRO A 67 -6.60 -13.02 12.41
CA PRO A 67 -7.71 -12.73 11.52
C PRO A 67 -8.95 -12.19 12.22
N LEU A 68 -9.18 -12.55 13.49
CA LEU A 68 -10.33 -12.06 14.25
C LEU A 68 -10.18 -10.57 14.60
N VAL A 69 -8.99 -10.16 15.06
CA VAL A 69 -8.72 -8.76 15.41
C VAL A 69 -8.75 -7.89 14.14
N LEU A 70 -8.05 -8.30 13.08
CA LEU A 70 -8.02 -7.55 11.82
C LEU A 70 -9.40 -7.45 11.17
N ARG A 71 -10.19 -8.53 11.17
CA ARG A 71 -11.58 -8.48 10.68
C ARG A 71 -12.42 -7.48 11.47
N ALA A 72 -12.32 -7.47 12.80
CA ALA A 72 -13.04 -6.52 13.62
C ALA A 72 -12.64 -5.06 13.31
N THR A 73 -11.36 -4.81 13.04
CA THR A 73 -10.86 -3.48 12.63
C THR A 73 -11.45 -3.06 11.27
N LEU A 74 -11.43 -3.96 10.27
CA LEU A 74 -12.02 -3.71 8.95
C LEU A 74 -13.54 -3.45 9.04
N GLU A 75 -14.27 -4.27 9.79
CA GLU A 75 -15.73 -4.14 9.95
C GLU A 75 -16.14 -2.89 10.76
N ALA A 76 -15.23 -2.31 11.53
CA ALA A 76 -15.45 -1.03 12.21
C ALA A 76 -15.38 0.17 11.25
N GLY A 77 -14.61 0.06 10.15
CA GLY A 77 -14.44 1.13 9.15
C GLY A 77 -15.38 1.01 7.95
N LEU A 78 -15.70 -0.20 7.51
CA LEU A 78 -16.45 -0.46 6.28
C LEU A 78 -17.65 -1.38 6.51
N SER A 79 -18.80 -1.03 5.97
CA SER A 79 -19.95 -1.93 5.94
C SER A 79 -19.74 -3.06 4.93
N LYS A 80 -20.42 -4.20 5.15
CA LYS A 80 -20.38 -5.33 4.19
C LYS A 80 -20.85 -4.94 2.79
N GLY A 81 -21.76 -3.96 2.68
CA GLY A 81 -22.23 -3.44 1.40
C GLY A 81 -21.17 -2.66 0.66
N GLU A 82 -20.41 -1.80 1.36
CA GLU A 82 -19.29 -1.04 0.80
C GLU A 82 -18.18 -1.98 0.31
N VAL A 83 -17.78 -2.96 1.12
CA VAL A 83 -16.77 -3.96 0.73
C VAL A 83 -17.21 -4.74 -0.51
N ALA A 84 -18.48 -5.15 -0.57
CA ALA A 84 -19.00 -5.89 -1.72
C ALA A 84 -19.06 -5.02 -2.99
N ALA A 85 -19.43 -3.75 -2.87
CA ALA A 85 -19.44 -2.80 -3.98
C ALA A 85 -18.02 -2.51 -4.50
N TYR A 86 -17.07 -2.33 -3.59
CA TYR A 86 -15.66 -2.14 -3.92
C TYR A 86 -15.09 -3.36 -4.64
N GLN A 87 -15.24 -4.56 -4.09
CA GLN A 87 -14.79 -5.79 -4.77
C GLN A 87 -15.45 -5.96 -6.14
N ASP A 88 -16.74 -5.68 -6.25
CA ASP A 88 -17.49 -5.77 -7.53
C ASP A 88 -16.91 -4.81 -8.57
N ALA A 89 -16.49 -3.62 -8.14
CA ALA A 89 -15.84 -2.63 -8.98
C ALA A 89 -14.44 -3.06 -9.43
N LEU A 90 -13.62 -3.58 -8.53
CA LEU A 90 -12.29 -4.09 -8.88
C LEU A 90 -12.37 -5.24 -9.89
N VAL A 91 -13.37 -6.12 -9.76
CA VAL A 91 -13.63 -7.18 -10.76
C VAL A 91 -14.03 -6.56 -12.11
N ALA A 92 -14.91 -5.54 -12.08
CA ALA A 92 -15.37 -4.90 -13.31
C ALA A 92 -14.22 -4.31 -14.13
N ILE A 93 -13.27 -3.62 -13.49
CA ILE A 93 -12.11 -3.01 -14.18
C ILE A 93 -10.94 -3.98 -14.39
N GLY A 94 -11.03 -5.21 -13.87
CA GLY A 94 -10.04 -6.28 -14.08
C GLY A 94 -8.91 -6.34 -13.04
N LEU A 95 -8.92 -5.49 -12.01
CA LEU A 95 -7.91 -5.50 -10.93
C LEU A 95 -8.08 -6.66 -9.93
N TRP A 96 -9.25 -7.28 -9.89
CA TRP A 96 -9.50 -8.44 -9.03
C TRP A 96 -10.12 -9.59 -9.84
N PRO A 97 -9.75 -10.85 -9.57
CA PRO A 97 -10.40 -11.99 -10.21
C PRO A 97 -11.83 -12.19 -9.69
N ASP A 98 -12.74 -12.62 -10.57
CA ASP A 98 -14.10 -12.97 -10.15
C ASP A 98 -14.08 -14.30 -9.36
N GLY A 99 -14.50 -14.25 -8.09
CA GLY A 99 -14.59 -15.42 -7.21
C GLY A 99 -13.94 -15.24 -5.83
N PRO A 100 -12.62 -15.05 -5.71
CA PRO A 100 -11.98 -14.88 -4.41
C PRO A 100 -12.51 -13.66 -3.63
N SER A 101 -12.79 -13.85 -2.33
CA SER A 101 -13.20 -12.76 -1.45
C SER A 101 -11.99 -11.89 -1.10
N LEU A 102 -12.07 -10.58 -1.35
CA LEU A 102 -11.01 -9.62 -1.05
C LEU A 102 -10.61 -9.67 0.43
N VAL A 103 -11.59 -9.68 1.32
CA VAL A 103 -11.34 -9.72 2.77
C VAL A 103 -10.72 -11.04 3.20
N ASP A 104 -11.19 -12.17 2.67
CA ASP A 104 -10.68 -13.48 3.08
C ASP A 104 -9.26 -13.73 2.54
N GLU A 105 -8.96 -13.26 1.32
CA GLU A 105 -7.59 -13.29 0.78
C GLU A 105 -6.66 -12.41 1.62
N TYR A 106 -7.06 -11.17 1.94
CA TYR A 106 -6.29 -10.29 2.82
C TYR A 106 -6.02 -10.93 4.18
N LEU A 107 -7.04 -11.47 4.86
CA LEU A 107 -6.89 -12.10 6.17
C LEU A 107 -6.04 -13.39 6.13
N THR A 108 -6.05 -14.09 5.00
CA THR A 108 -5.22 -15.27 4.79
C THR A 108 -3.74 -14.89 4.72
N VAL A 109 -3.40 -13.84 3.95
CA VAL A 109 -2.03 -13.31 3.87
C VAL A 109 -1.61 -12.71 5.20
N ALA A 110 -2.44 -11.87 5.82
CA ALA A 110 -2.13 -11.23 7.08
C ALA A 110 -1.86 -12.25 8.20
N LYS A 111 -2.56 -13.36 8.23
CA LYS A 111 -2.31 -14.44 9.21
C LYS A 111 -0.90 -15.01 9.12
N GLU A 112 -0.31 -15.08 7.93
CA GLU A 112 1.04 -15.64 7.72
C GLU A 112 2.14 -14.59 7.90
N GLU A 113 1.87 -13.34 7.55
CA GLU A 113 2.88 -12.28 7.45
C GLU A 113 2.92 -11.34 8.67
N VAL A 114 1.90 -11.33 9.54
CA VAL A 114 1.83 -10.40 10.67
C VAL A 114 2.54 -10.97 11.90
N VAL A 115 3.49 -10.19 12.44
CA VAL A 115 4.26 -10.50 13.68
C VAL A 115 3.80 -9.64 14.86
N GLY A 116 3.34 -8.47 14.56
CA GLY A 116 2.74 -7.49 15.45
C GLY A 116 2.01 -6.47 14.61
N PHE A 117 1.14 -5.70 15.24
CA PHE A 117 0.45 -4.59 14.59
C PHE A 117 -0.09 -3.63 15.63
N TYR A 118 0.01 -2.36 15.33
CA TYR A 118 -0.61 -1.31 16.12
C TYR A 118 -2.04 -1.09 15.62
N VAL A 119 -3.00 -1.03 16.54
CA VAL A 119 -4.41 -0.71 16.21
C VAL A 119 -4.71 0.71 16.71
N PRO A 120 -4.84 1.69 15.80
CA PRO A 120 -5.08 3.09 16.18
C PRO A 120 -6.33 3.30 17.04
N GLN A 121 -7.42 2.60 16.73
CA GLN A 121 -8.69 2.69 17.45
C GLN A 121 -8.58 2.24 18.92
N ASP A 122 -7.79 1.20 19.15
CA ASP A 122 -7.55 0.66 20.50
C ASP A 122 -6.37 1.33 21.21
N ARG A 123 -5.48 1.99 20.45
CA ARG A 123 -4.17 2.50 20.87
C ARG A 123 -3.30 1.43 21.52
N VAL A 124 -3.36 0.21 20.99
CA VAL A 124 -2.70 -0.99 21.50
C VAL A 124 -1.77 -1.58 20.47
N LEU A 125 -0.57 -1.95 20.87
CA LEU A 125 0.33 -2.78 20.11
C LEU A 125 0.00 -4.27 20.39
N TYR A 126 -0.42 -4.99 19.38
CA TYR A 126 -0.58 -6.43 19.43
C TYR A 126 0.71 -7.12 18.98
N ILE A 127 1.19 -8.07 19.79
CA ILE A 127 2.39 -8.88 19.51
C ILE A 127 1.94 -10.33 19.31
N VAL A 128 2.25 -10.88 18.16
CA VAL A 128 1.83 -12.24 17.83
C VAL A 128 2.84 -13.25 18.37
N ARG A 129 2.34 -14.22 19.16
CA ARG A 129 3.15 -15.32 19.70
C ARG A 129 3.55 -16.26 18.56
N ASP A 130 4.81 -16.67 18.56
CA ASP A 130 5.36 -17.65 17.60
C ASP A 130 5.16 -17.28 16.12
N ALA A 131 5.01 -15.99 15.83
CA ALA A 131 4.88 -15.49 14.46
C ALA A 131 6.16 -15.69 13.64
N ASN A 132 5.99 -15.90 12.35
CA ASN A 132 7.09 -15.87 11.38
C ASN A 132 7.59 -14.43 11.19
N ILE A 133 8.83 -14.28 10.73
CA ILE A 133 9.35 -12.96 10.34
C ILE A 133 8.58 -12.48 9.11
N PRO A 134 8.02 -11.24 9.11
CA PRO A 134 7.28 -10.72 7.96
C PRO A 134 8.18 -10.58 6.74
N PHE A 135 7.59 -10.62 5.53
CA PHE A 135 8.33 -10.65 4.26
C PHE A 135 9.35 -9.48 4.14
N TRP A 136 8.97 -8.28 4.53
CA TRP A 136 9.83 -7.10 4.44
C TRP A 136 11.02 -7.13 5.43
N ALA A 137 10.87 -7.79 6.58
CA ALA A 137 11.93 -7.91 7.58
C ALA A 137 12.84 -9.12 7.35
N ARG A 138 12.42 -10.09 6.54
CA ARG A 138 13.24 -11.27 6.20
C ARG A 138 14.49 -10.93 5.43
N VAL A 139 14.42 -9.93 4.58
CA VAL A 139 15.58 -9.38 3.86
C VAL A 139 16.71 -9.04 4.84
N LEU A 140 16.34 -8.51 6.01
CA LEU A 140 17.30 -8.14 7.05
C LEU A 140 17.85 -9.36 7.80
N SER A 141 17.12 -10.47 7.85
CA SER A 141 17.51 -11.65 8.64
C SER A 141 18.77 -12.37 8.14
N PHE A 142 19.19 -12.14 6.90
CA PHE A 142 20.44 -12.66 6.35
C PHE A 142 21.66 -11.97 6.93
N PHE A 143 21.52 -10.74 7.41
CA PHE A 143 22.64 -9.90 7.87
C PHE A 143 22.62 -9.64 9.37
N VAL A 144 21.53 -9.99 10.07
CA VAL A 144 21.28 -9.56 11.45
C VAL A 144 20.86 -10.71 12.34
N ARG A 145 21.20 -10.62 13.64
CA ARG A 145 20.77 -11.59 14.64
C ARG A 145 19.26 -11.60 14.77
N HIS A 146 18.68 -12.76 15.02
CA HIS A 146 17.23 -12.97 15.12
C HIS A 146 16.54 -12.05 16.15
N ASP A 147 17.22 -11.75 17.26
CA ASP A 147 16.72 -10.82 18.28
C ASP A 147 16.60 -9.39 17.76
N ALA A 148 17.55 -8.94 16.93
CA ALA A 148 17.52 -7.60 16.34
C ALA A 148 16.37 -7.46 15.31
N VAL A 149 16.05 -8.50 14.55
CA VAL A 149 14.91 -8.47 13.63
C VAL A 149 13.59 -8.25 14.40
N ARG A 150 13.44 -8.88 15.57
CA ARG A 150 12.27 -8.65 16.44
C ARG A 150 12.23 -7.21 16.96
N GLU A 151 13.37 -6.63 17.34
CA GLU A 151 13.44 -5.22 17.75
C GLU A 151 13.06 -4.28 16.61
N ILE A 152 13.46 -4.57 15.38
CA ILE A 152 13.05 -3.80 14.20
C ILE A 152 11.54 -3.87 14.02
N VAL A 153 10.95 -5.07 13.99
CA VAL A 153 9.52 -5.24 13.76
C VAL A 153 8.69 -4.56 14.86
N LEU A 154 9.02 -4.78 16.13
CA LEU A 154 8.30 -4.12 17.23
C LEU A 154 8.57 -2.61 17.28
N GLY A 155 9.76 -2.17 16.90
CA GLY A 155 10.10 -0.76 16.73
C GLY A 155 9.30 -0.10 15.61
N HIS A 156 9.11 -0.80 14.50
CA HIS A 156 8.25 -0.39 13.39
C HIS A 156 6.81 -0.13 13.88
N GLU A 157 6.22 -1.07 14.58
CA GLU A 157 4.87 -0.93 15.13
C GLU A 157 4.76 0.21 16.18
N LEU A 158 5.81 0.42 16.96
CA LEU A 158 5.87 1.55 17.89
C LEU A 158 6.01 2.88 17.15
N ILE A 159 6.66 2.92 16.00
CA ILE A 159 6.70 4.12 15.15
C ILE A 159 5.30 4.45 14.65
N HIS A 160 4.47 3.46 14.24
CA HIS A 160 3.07 3.71 13.92
C HIS A 160 2.29 4.33 15.09
N ALA A 161 2.56 3.89 16.31
CA ALA A 161 1.95 4.52 17.48
C ALA A 161 2.42 5.98 17.69
N LEU A 162 3.70 6.29 17.40
CA LEU A 162 4.21 7.66 17.42
C LEU A 162 3.63 8.52 16.29
N GLN A 163 3.53 7.96 15.08
CA GLN A 163 2.87 8.61 13.94
C GLN A 163 1.42 8.95 14.30
N HIS A 164 0.65 7.99 14.79
CA HIS A 164 -0.73 8.22 15.19
C HIS A 164 -0.87 9.30 16.28
N GLN A 165 0.02 9.34 17.27
CA GLN A 165 -0.02 10.33 18.34
C GLN A 165 0.41 11.74 17.90
N ASN A 166 1.17 11.89 16.82
CA ASN A 166 1.73 13.17 16.39
C ASN A 166 1.13 13.68 15.07
N HIS A 167 0.69 12.77 14.21
CA HIS A 167 0.04 13.04 12.92
C HIS A 167 -1.24 12.21 12.78
N PRO A 168 -2.21 12.35 13.72
CA PRO A 168 -3.46 11.58 13.67
C PRO A 168 -4.28 11.91 12.43
N ASP A 169 -4.18 13.12 11.91
CA ASP A 169 -4.77 13.55 10.64
C ASP A 169 -4.29 12.68 9.48
N LEU A 170 -3.04 12.28 9.43
CA LEU A 170 -2.50 11.42 8.40
C LEU A 170 -2.91 9.94 8.59
N VAL A 171 -2.76 9.42 9.81
CA VAL A 171 -3.02 7.99 10.12
C VAL A 171 -4.51 7.66 10.12
N GLU A 172 -5.36 8.59 10.53
CA GLU A 172 -6.82 8.40 10.59
C GLU A 172 -7.50 8.61 9.21
N HIS A 173 -6.79 9.13 8.20
CA HIS A 173 -7.38 9.36 6.86
C HIS A 173 -7.92 8.08 6.22
N ASP A 174 -7.30 6.92 6.42
CA ASP A 174 -7.79 5.63 5.91
C ASP A 174 -9.25 5.34 6.28
N ARG A 175 -9.73 5.89 7.40
CA ARG A 175 -11.11 5.74 7.84
C ARG A 175 -12.10 6.53 7.01
N PHE A 176 -11.62 7.55 6.31
CA PHE A 176 -12.43 8.50 5.55
C PHE A 176 -12.24 8.38 4.04
N LEU A 177 -11.07 7.87 3.60
CA LEU A 177 -10.74 7.72 2.17
C LEU A 177 -11.35 6.44 1.59
N LYS A 178 -12.66 6.43 1.37
CA LYS A 178 -13.37 5.24 0.85
C LYS A 178 -13.32 5.06 -0.66
N ASP A 179 -13.11 6.14 -1.39
CA ASP A 179 -13.19 6.20 -2.85
C ASP A 179 -11.95 6.91 -3.44
N GLN A 180 -10.75 6.78 -2.79
CA GLN A 180 -9.52 7.47 -3.12
C GLN A 180 -8.31 6.52 -2.99
N ASP A 181 -8.31 5.41 -3.74
CA ASP A 181 -7.28 4.37 -3.61
C ASP A 181 -5.87 4.87 -3.93
N ASP A 182 -5.74 5.75 -4.92
CA ASP A 182 -4.45 6.32 -5.28
C ASP A 182 -3.86 7.16 -4.14
N LEU A 183 -4.65 8.08 -3.57
CA LEU A 183 -4.26 8.86 -2.40
C LEU A 183 -3.98 7.96 -1.20
N GLY A 184 -4.87 7.00 -0.91
CA GLY A 184 -4.70 6.05 0.20
C GLY A 184 -3.38 5.30 0.09
N SER A 185 -3.06 4.77 -1.09
CA SER A 185 -1.78 4.07 -1.34
C SER A 185 -0.56 4.98 -1.19
N ALA A 186 -0.66 6.25 -1.56
CA ALA A 186 0.42 7.22 -1.37
C ALA A 186 0.65 7.57 0.11
N LEU A 187 -0.42 7.73 0.89
CA LEU A 187 -0.35 7.97 2.32
C LEU A 187 0.16 6.72 3.07
N GLU A 188 -0.28 5.54 2.69
CA GLU A 188 0.23 4.27 3.24
C GLU A 188 1.73 4.12 2.97
N ALA A 189 2.20 4.43 1.76
CA ALA A 189 3.62 4.43 1.44
C ALA A 189 4.42 5.43 2.31
N THR A 190 3.83 6.56 2.68
CA THR A 190 4.43 7.52 3.60
C THR A 190 4.58 6.93 5.00
N ILE A 191 3.51 6.35 5.55
CA ILE A 191 3.45 5.82 6.90
C ILE A 191 4.36 4.60 7.05
N GLU A 192 4.23 3.63 6.15
CA GLU A 192 5.01 2.39 6.16
C GLU A 192 6.49 2.62 5.83
N GLY A 193 6.76 3.51 4.88
CA GLY A 193 8.12 3.87 4.50
C GLY A 193 8.88 4.53 5.65
N ASP A 194 8.27 5.47 6.34
CA ASP A 194 8.81 6.13 7.53
C ASP A 194 9.08 5.11 8.65
N ALA A 195 8.13 4.25 8.95
CA ALA A 195 8.28 3.22 9.97
C ALA A 195 9.38 2.21 9.61
N THR A 196 9.46 1.77 8.35
CA THR A 196 10.49 0.85 7.87
C THR A 196 11.87 1.48 7.95
N PHE A 197 12.04 2.71 7.48
CA PHE A 197 13.33 3.40 7.48
C PHE A 197 13.88 3.61 8.90
N PHE A 198 13.09 4.18 9.80
CA PHE A 198 13.54 4.48 11.15
C PHE A 198 13.67 3.23 12.03
N SER A 199 12.89 2.18 11.80
CA SER A 199 12.97 0.95 12.59
C SER A 199 14.34 0.26 12.49
N LEU A 200 15.09 0.46 11.42
CA LEU A 200 16.44 -0.08 11.25
C LEU A 200 17.44 0.45 12.30
N ALA A 201 17.20 1.64 12.80
CA ALA A 201 18.06 2.24 13.83
C ALA A 201 17.65 1.89 15.27
N VAL A 202 16.56 1.16 15.48
CA VAL A 202 16.06 0.78 16.82
C VAL A 202 16.93 -0.27 17.52
N PRO A 203 17.50 -1.31 16.86
CA PRO A 203 18.44 -2.25 17.49
C PRO A 203 19.71 -1.58 18.01
N ASP A 204 20.40 -2.27 18.92
CA ASP A 204 21.71 -1.87 19.38
C ASP A 204 22.74 -3.03 19.13
N PRO A 205 23.70 -2.84 18.23
CA PRO A 205 23.94 -1.65 17.41
C PRO A 205 22.87 -1.44 16.32
N PRO A 206 22.68 -0.19 15.87
CA PRO A 206 21.76 0.12 14.79
C PRO A 206 22.18 -0.51 13.47
N ILE A 207 21.21 -0.83 12.62
CA ILE A 207 21.47 -1.32 11.27
C ILE A 207 21.54 -0.12 10.34
N PRO A 208 22.63 0.03 9.56
CA PRO A 208 22.69 1.10 8.57
C PRO A 208 21.63 0.86 7.49
N PRO A 209 20.96 1.92 7.02
CA PRO A 209 20.01 1.80 5.93
C PRO A 209 20.75 1.37 4.65
N SER A 210 20.20 0.39 3.94
CA SER A 210 20.70 -0.04 2.63
C SER A 210 20.26 0.92 1.52
N ASP A 211 20.93 0.85 0.37
CA ASP A 211 20.48 1.57 -0.82
C ASP A 211 19.04 1.16 -1.19
N PRO A 212 18.15 2.11 -1.51
CA PRO A 212 16.75 1.80 -1.82
C PRO A 212 16.56 0.84 -2.98
N THR A 213 17.45 0.88 -3.99
CA THR A 213 17.38 -0.04 -5.12
C THR A 213 17.72 -1.46 -4.68
N GLU A 214 18.80 -1.62 -3.90
CA GLU A 214 19.18 -2.91 -3.32
C GLU A 214 18.08 -3.47 -2.41
N PHE A 215 17.53 -2.65 -1.53
CA PHE A 215 16.44 -3.04 -0.64
C PHE A 215 15.23 -3.55 -1.44
N ARG A 216 14.82 -2.82 -2.47
CA ARG A 216 13.69 -3.19 -3.34
C ARG A 216 13.94 -4.48 -4.11
N GLU A 217 15.14 -4.64 -4.69
CA GLU A 217 15.52 -5.87 -5.41
C GLU A 217 15.55 -7.09 -4.49
N GLU A 218 16.00 -6.93 -3.26
CA GLU A 218 16.01 -8.01 -2.28
C GLU A 218 14.58 -8.40 -1.86
N LEU A 219 13.73 -7.39 -1.64
CA LEU A 219 12.35 -7.59 -1.31
C LEU A 219 11.60 -8.32 -2.44
N GLN A 220 11.86 -7.94 -3.70
CA GLN A 220 11.32 -8.63 -4.89
C GLN A 220 11.81 -10.07 -4.99
N ARG A 221 13.09 -10.32 -4.72
CA ARG A 221 13.66 -11.68 -4.74
C ARG A 221 13.05 -12.58 -3.67
N ASP A 222 12.84 -12.09 -2.45
CA ASP A 222 12.17 -12.85 -1.39
C ASP A 222 10.73 -13.19 -1.79
N THR A 223 10.00 -12.21 -2.32
CA THR A 223 8.60 -12.39 -2.76
C THR A 223 8.49 -13.35 -3.95
N ALA A 224 9.35 -13.20 -4.96
CA ALA A 224 9.34 -14.05 -6.16
C ALA A 224 9.92 -15.46 -5.92
N GLY A 225 10.85 -15.61 -4.97
CA GLY A 225 11.47 -16.89 -4.61
C GLY A 225 10.55 -17.83 -3.83
N ARG A 226 9.39 -17.37 -3.41
CA ARG A 226 8.41 -18.20 -2.69
C ARG A 226 7.46 -18.87 -3.67
N ALA A 227 7.71 -20.13 -3.89
CA ALA A 227 6.76 -21.00 -4.61
C ALA A 227 5.51 -21.35 -3.75
N GLU A 228 5.59 -21.12 -2.44
CA GLU A 228 4.60 -21.52 -1.46
C GLU A 228 4.31 -20.38 -0.46
N GLY A 229 3.07 -20.30 0.03
CA GLY A 229 2.58 -19.33 1.01
C GLY A 229 1.42 -18.48 0.48
N ALA A 230 0.66 -17.89 1.39
CA ALA A 230 -0.54 -17.12 1.06
C ALA A 230 -0.23 -15.93 0.14
N LEU A 231 0.87 -15.21 0.41
CA LEU A 231 1.26 -14.05 -0.40
C LEU A 231 1.59 -14.42 -1.85
N ALA A 232 2.28 -15.55 -2.08
CA ALA A 232 2.63 -15.99 -3.44
C ALA A 232 1.40 -16.36 -4.29
N GLY A 233 0.36 -16.92 -3.65
CA GLY A 233 -0.91 -17.27 -4.28
C GLY A 233 -1.94 -16.14 -4.37
N ALA A 234 -1.68 -15.01 -3.70
CA ALA A 234 -2.62 -13.89 -3.65
C ALA A 234 -2.81 -13.20 -5.01
N PRO A 235 -4.00 -12.63 -5.28
CA PRO A 235 -4.21 -11.77 -6.43
C PRO A 235 -3.18 -10.63 -6.54
N ALA A 236 -2.83 -10.24 -7.76
CA ALA A 236 -1.74 -9.30 -8.01
C ALA A 236 -1.93 -7.98 -7.25
N LEU A 237 -3.13 -7.42 -7.25
CA LEU A 237 -3.42 -6.19 -6.52
C LEU A 237 -3.09 -6.31 -5.02
N LEU A 238 -3.44 -7.41 -4.38
CA LEU A 238 -3.12 -7.62 -2.96
C LEU A 238 -1.62 -7.80 -2.74
N ARG A 239 -0.97 -8.62 -3.57
CA ARG A 239 0.48 -8.88 -3.45
C ARG A 239 1.31 -7.62 -3.68
N GLU A 240 1.05 -6.92 -4.78
CA GLU A 240 1.79 -5.70 -5.13
C GLU A 240 1.42 -4.54 -4.18
N GLY A 241 0.15 -4.45 -3.76
CA GLY A 241 -0.32 -3.46 -2.79
C GLY A 241 0.33 -3.61 -1.42
N LEU A 242 0.54 -4.84 -0.94
CA LEU A 242 1.32 -5.08 0.28
C LEU A 242 2.81 -4.80 0.12
N TYR A 243 3.35 -4.95 -1.07
CA TYR A 243 4.76 -4.71 -1.37
C TYR A 243 5.09 -3.22 -1.51
N PHE A 244 4.21 -2.48 -2.20
CA PHE A 244 4.43 -1.09 -2.61
C PHE A 244 4.80 -0.14 -1.47
N PRO A 245 4.08 -0.11 -0.32
CA PRO A 245 4.39 0.81 0.78
C PRO A 245 5.79 0.59 1.36
N TYR A 246 6.20 -0.66 1.52
CA TYR A 246 7.52 -0.98 2.07
C TYR A 246 8.65 -0.66 1.09
N ALA A 247 8.48 -1.00 -0.19
CA ALA A 247 9.52 -0.85 -1.20
C ALA A 247 9.75 0.61 -1.61
N TRP A 248 8.66 1.27 -1.99
CA TRP A 248 8.70 2.63 -2.52
C TRP A 248 8.64 3.68 -1.41
N GLY A 249 7.86 3.43 -0.36
CA GLY A 249 7.84 4.28 0.83
C GLY A 249 9.19 4.33 1.53
N TYR A 250 9.91 3.18 1.65
CA TYR A 250 11.28 3.17 2.17
C TYR A 250 12.21 4.06 1.33
N ALA A 251 12.14 3.94 -0.01
CA ALA A 251 12.97 4.75 -0.89
C ALA A 251 12.72 6.26 -0.72
N LEU A 252 11.45 6.62 -0.54
CA LEU A 252 11.05 7.99 -0.30
C LEU A 252 11.55 8.49 1.07
N SER A 253 11.40 7.70 2.14
CA SER A 253 11.87 8.04 3.48
C SER A 253 13.39 8.12 3.58
N TYR A 254 14.11 7.26 2.85
CA TYR A 254 15.57 7.30 2.72
C TYR A 254 16.05 8.63 2.12
N ARG A 255 15.31 9.17 1.15
CA ARG A 255 15.62 10.45 0.51
C ARG A 255 15.26 11.66 1.38
N GLU A 256 14.08 11.66 1.99
CA GLU A 256 13.51 12.82 2.68
C GLU A 256 13.79 12.87 4.18
N HIS A 257 14.40 11.82 4.75
CA HIS A 257 14.84 11.74 6.15
C HIS A 257 13.78 12.15 7.19
N GLY A 258 12.52 11.74 7.00
CA GLY A 258 11.43 11.93 7.96
C GLY A 258 10.60 13.19 7.81
N ALA A 259 10.84 14.02 6.78
CA ALA A 259 9.98 15.19 6.49
C ALA A 259 8.62 14.83 5.88
N LEU A 260 8.45 13.57 5.47
CA LEU A 260 7.27 13.11 4.73
C LEU A 260 5.95 13.21 5.48
N LEU A 261 5.96 13.11 6.81
CA LEU A 261 4.73 13.17 7.60
C LEU A 261 4.10 14.57 7.60
N ASP A 262 4.92 15.62 7.43
CA ASP A 262 4.44 17.00 7.39
C ASP A 262 3.96 17.41 5.97
N ASP A 263 4.46 16.73 4.94
CA ASP A 263 4.16 17.02 3.54
C ASP A 263 4.16 15.70 2.74
N PRO A 264 3.11 14.87 2.86
CA PRO A 264 3.04 13.58 2.21
C PRO A 264 2.80 13.69 0.70
N PRO A 265 3.24 12.70 -0.11
CA PRO A 265 2.80 12.56 -1.49
C PRO A 265 1.28 12.37 -1.55
N ILE A 266 0.66 12.88 -2.60
CA ILE A 266 -0.80 12.86 -2.77
C ILE A 266 -1.26 11.97 -3.94
N SER A 267 -0.33 11.29 -4.59
CA SER A 267 -0.59 10.30 -5.63
C SER A 267 0.49 9.22 -5.61
N THR A 268 0.18 8.05 -6.12
CA THR A 268 1.18 6.99 -6.30
C THR A 268 2.25 7.36 -7.32
N GLU A 269 1.96 8.23 -8.29
CA GLU A 269 2.96 8.80 -9.19
C GLU A 269 4.06 9.54 -8.43
N GLN A 270 3.69 10.39 -7.46
CA GLN A 270 4.65 11.13 -6.65
C GLN A 270 5.52 10.23 -5.75
N VAL A 271 5.03 9.02 -5.42
CA VAL A 271 5.81 8.00 -4.71
C VAL A 271 6.76 7.27 -5.67
N LEU A 272 6.30 6.91 -6.86
CA LEU A 272 7.07 6.22 -7.88
C LEU A 272 8.15 7.10 -8.52
N HIS A 273 7.85 8.40 -8.65
CA HIS A 273 8.69 9.43 -9.27
C HIS A 273 9.00 10.56 -8.28
N PRO A 274 9.93 10.37 -7.32
CA PRO A 274 10.23 11.37 -6.30
C PRO A 274 10.67 12.73 -6.86
N GLU A 275 11.14 12.79 -8.11
CA GLU A 275 11.44 14.05 -8.82
C GLU A 275 10.19 14.85 -9.19
N ARG A 276 9.02 14.20 -9.26
CA ARG A 276 7.71 14.80 -9.53
C ARG A 276 6.89 15.08 -8.27
N ARG A 277 7.48 14.96 -7.10
CA ARG A 277 6.83 14.99 -5.79
C ARG A 277 5.85 16.15 -5.56
N HIS A 278 6.04 17.27 -6.20
CA HIS A 278 5.19 18.47 -6.06
C HIS A 278 4.52 18.86 -7.39
N GLU A 279 4.57 17.98 -8.39
CA GLU A 279 3.83 18.23 -9.62
C GLU A 279 2.34 18.03 -9.36
N PRO A 280 1.49 18.97 -9.81
CA PRO A 280 0.06 18.86 -9.66
C PRO A 280 -0.51 17.82 -10.64
N PHE A 281 -1.59 17.17 -10.25
CA PHE A 281 -2.38 16.32 -11.14
C PHE A 281 -3.85 16.79 -11.20
N VAL A 282 -4.65 16.21 -12.08
CA VAL A 282 -6.05 16.57 -12.26
C VAL A 282 -6.94 15.59 -11.51
N ALA A 283 -7.48 16.01 -10.37
CA ALA A 283 -8.53 15.27 -9.68
C ALA A 283 -9.81 15.23 -10.50
N LEU A 284 -10.46 14.07 -10.54
CA LEU A 284 -11.68 13.80 -11.30
C LEU A 284 -12.81 13.29 -10.39
N ASP A 285 -14.04 13.76 -10.62
CA ASP A 285 -15.23 13.29 -9.92
C ASP A 285 -16.35 13.10 -10.94
N LEU A 286 -16.85 11.87 -11.06
CA LEU A 286 -17.94 11.49 -11.97
C LEU A 286 -19.31 11.43 -11.26
N GLY A 287 -19.38 11.80 -9.97
CA GLY A 287 -20.56 11.64 -9.12
C GLY A 287 -21.86 12.22 -9.68
N ALA A 288 -21.80 13.35 -10.37
CA ALA A 288 -22.95 13.94 -11.05
C ALA A 288 -23.48 13.02 -12.17
N GLY A 289 -22.60 12.24 -12.80
CA GLY A 289 -22.95 11.29 -13.86
C GLY A 289 -23.75 10.07 -13.41
N ARG A 290 -23.79 9.78 -12.10
CA ARG A 290 -24.57 8.66 -11.54
C ARG A 290 -26.05 8.73 -11.91
N ASN A 291 -26.60 9.94 -12.02
CA ASN A 291 -27.99 10.20 -12.38
C ASN A 291 -28.26 10.06 -13.89
N LEU A 292 -27.22 9.92 -14.71
CA LEU A 292 -27.30 9.79 -16.17
C LEU A 292 -27.21 8.35 -16.63
N LEU A 293 -27.04 7.40 -15.71
CA LEU A 293 -27.00 5.98 -16.05
C LEU A 293 -28.28 5.55 -16.77
N PRO A 294 -28.18 4.67 -17.80
CA PRO A 294 -29.35 4.19 -18.53
C PRO A 294 -30.38 3.48 -17.66
N ALA A 295 -31.62 3.43 -18.09
CA ALA A 295 -32.67 2.68 -17.40
C ALA A 295 -32.25 1.20 -17.22
N GLY A 296 -32.45 0.65 -16.01
CA GLY A 296 -32.05 -0.70 -15.65
C GLY A 296 -30.58 -0.82 -15.17
N CYS A 297 -29.87 0.32 -15.09
CA CYS A 297 -28.56 0.41 -14.48
C CYS A 297 -28.64 1.04 -13.08
N ALA A 298 -27.89 0.49 -12.15
CA ALA A 298 -27.73 1.03 -10.80
C ALA A 298 -26.24 1.30 -10.53
N PHE A 299 -25.91 2.44 -9.94
CA PHE A 299 -24.57 2.77 -9.50
C PHE A 299 -24.06 1.73 -8.48
N VAL A 300 -22.79 1.36 -8.59
CA VAL A 300 -22.11 0.44 -7.66
C VAL A 300 -21.02 1.17 -6.90
N HIS A 301 -20.04 1.73 -7.61
CA HIS A 301 -18.87 2.33 -7.02
C HIS A 301 -18.18 3.29 -7.99
N GLU A 302 -17.38 4.20 -7.44
CA GLU A 302 -16.57 5.15 -8.19
C GLU A 302 -15.25 5.35 -7.46
N ASN A 303 -14.10 5.29 -8.17
CA ASN A 303 -12.77 5.47 -7.57
C ASN A 303 -11.73 5.86 -8.63
N GLY A 304 -10.52 6.22 -8.21
CA GLY A 304 -9.33 6.34 -9.04
C GLY A 304 -8.40 5.13 -8.84
N VAL A 305 -7.59 4.83 -9.84
CA VAL A 305 -6.66 3.69 -9.81
C VAL A 305 -5.23 4.16 -9.53
N GLY A 306 -4.85 5.34 -10.04
CA GLY A 306 -3.50 5.88 -9.95
C GLY A 306 -2.48 5.14 -10.82
N GLU A 307 -1.29 5.69 -10.90
CA GLU A 307 -0.21 5.11 -11.71
C GLU A 307 0.18 3.71 -11.23
N PHE A 308 0.30 3.53 -9.89
CA PHE A 308 0.61 2.22 -9.32
C PHE A 308 -0.42 1.17 -9.73
N GLY A 309 -1.71 1.44 -9.52
CA GLY A 309 -2.78 0.50 -9.85
C GLY A 309 -2.86 0.19 -11.35
N LEU A 310 -2.62 1.18 -12.23
CA LEU A 310 -2.47 0.98 -13.67
C LEU A 310 -1.33 0.02 -14.00
N SER A 311 -0.18 0.19 -13.35
CA SER A 311 0.98 -0.68 -13.53
C SER A 311 0.67 -2.13 -13.14
N VAL A 312 -0.05 -2.32 -12.02
CA VAL A 312 -0.49 -3.65 -11.56
C VAL A 312 -1.45 -4.27 -12.56
N LEU A 313 -2.46 -3.53 -12.99
CA LEU A 313 -3.47 -3.98 -13.95
C LEU A 313 -2.84 -4.48 -15.25
N LEU A 314 -2.01 -3.62 -15.87
CA LEU A 314 -1.41 -3.92 -17.16
C LEU A 314 -0.44 -5.10 -17.07
N LYS A 315 0.39 -5.19 -16.03
CA LYS A 315 1.31 -6.31 -15.81
C LYS A 315 0.58 -7.62 -15.56
N ASP A 316 -0.50 -7.61 -14.78
CA ASP A 316 -1.23 -8.82 -14.41
C ASP A 316 -2.11 -9.38 -15.52
N LEU A 317 -2.62 -8.51 -16.39
CA LEU A 317 -3.44 -8.90 -17.54
C LEU A 317 -2.61 -9.21 -18.79
N ALA A 318 -1.37 -8.75 -18.87
CA ALA A 318 -0.52 -8.96 -20.04
C ALA A 318 -0.12 -10.43 -20.21
N PRO A 319 0.00 -10.92 -21.45
CA PRO A 319 0.64 -12.20 -21.73
C PRO A 319 2.08 -12.21 -21.19
N ARG A 320 2.50 -13.31 -20.57
CA ARG A 320 3.86 -13.44 -19.99
C ARG A 320 4.98 -13.20 -21.02
N GLU A 321 4.70 -13.53 -22.28
CA GLU A 321 5.64 -13.38 -23.41
C GLU A 321 5.73 -11.92 -23.91
N MET A 322 4.81 -11.06 -23.47
CA MET A 322 4.72 -9.66 -23.91
C MET A 322 4.42 -8.75 -22.71
N PRO A 323 5.40 -8.60 -21.77
CA PRO A 323 5.22 -7.67 -20.68
C PRO A 323 5.06 -6.24 -21.23
N PRO A 324 4.18 -5.41 -20.62
CA PRO A 324 4.02 -4.03 -21.04
C PRO A 324 5.28 -3.22 -20.74
N ASP A 325 5.55 -2.22 -21.57
CA ASP A 325 6.58 -1.24 -21.32
C ASP A 325 6.16 -0.32 -20.18
N PRO A 326 7.07 0.10 -19.28
CA PRO A 326 6.77 1.06 -18.22
C PRO A 326 6.15 2.38 -18.70
N THR A 327 6.48 2.86 -19.89
CA THR A 327 5.87 4.06 -20.48
C THR A 327 4.34 3.95 -20.61
N ALA A 328 3.79 2.74 -20.53
CA ALA A 328 2.35 2.53 -20.62
C ALA A 328 1.54 3.09 -19.42
N TRP A 329 2.17 3.37 -18.31
CA TRP A 329 1.54 3.99 -17.12
C TRP A 329 2.26 5.26 -16.65
N GLU A 330 3.49 5.52 -17.08
CA GLU A 330 4.20 6.77 -16.82
C GLU A 330 3.50 7.95 -17.51
N GLY A 331 3.54 9.12 -16.89
CA GLY A 331 2.83 10.32 -17.37
C GLY A 331 1.34 10.32 -17.05
N TRP A 332 0.92 9.52 -16.07
CA TRP A 332 -0.43 9.60 -15.52
C TRP A 332 -0.67 10.99 -14.91
N ASN A 333 -1.83 11.60 -15.20
CA ASN A 333 -2.21 12.92 -14.72
C ASN A 333 -3.60 12.93 -14.09
N GLY A 334 -4.14 11.78 -13.79
CA GLY A 334 -5.43 11.62 -13.16
C GLY A 334 -6.31 10.57 -13.83
N ASP A 335 -7.11 9.92 -13.03
CA ASP A 335 -8.12 8.99 -13.54
C ASP A 335 -9.33 8.88 -12.63
N ARG A 336 -10.44 8.44 -13.20
CA ARG A 336 -11.64 8.08 -12.43
C ARG A 336 -12.46 7.07 -13.18
N TYR A 337 -12.87 5.99 -12.52
CA TYR A 337 -13.81 5.04 -13.05
C TYR A 337 -15.13 5.07 -12.28
N LEU A 338 -16.21 4.76 -12.98
CA LEU A 338 -17.55 4.56 -12.44
C LEU A 338 -18.03 3.17 -12.85
N VAL A 339 -18.49 2.39 -11.89
CA VAL A 339 -19.07 1.06 -12.12
C VAL A 339 -20.55 1.07 -11.83
N ALA A 340 -21.30 0.40 -12.70
CA ALA A 340 -22.75 0.21 -12.59
C ALA A 340 -23.13 -1.26 -12.81
N ARG A 341 -24.25 -1.67 -12.24
CA ARG A 341 -24.94 -2.93 -12.55
C ARG A 341 -26.12 -2.67 -13.48
N CYS A 342 -26.01 -3.14 -14.72
CA CYS A 342 -27.06 -3.01 -15.74
C CYS A 342 -27.67 -4.37 -16.04
N ASN A 343 -28.94 -4.58 -15.63
CA ASN A 343 -29.63 -5.86 -15.81
C ASN A 343 -28.82 -7.07 -15.27
N GLY A 344 -28.17 -6.88 -14.12
CA GLY A 344 -27.36 -7.89 -13.43
C GLY A 344 -25.91 -8.04 -13.93
N ARG A 345 -25.50 -7.33 -14.98
CA ARG A 345 -24.12 -7.32 -15.50
C ARG A 345 -23.32 -6.16 -14.94
N ARG A 346 -22.01 -6.36 -14.74
CA ARG A 346 -21.06 -5.28 -14.45
C ARG A 346 -20.84 -4.47 -15.73
N GLU A 347 -20.90 -3.15 -15.58
CA GLU A 347 -20.58 -2.20 -16.63
C GLU A 347 -19.70 -1.10 -16.02
N PHE A 348 -18.76 -0.56 -16.78
CA PHE A 348 -17.92 0.53 -16.28
C PHE A 348 -17.64 1.58 -17.35
N LEU A 349 -17.38 2.77 -16.87
CA LEU A 349 -16.79 3.89 -17.61
C LEU A 349 -15.52 4.28 -16.85
N TRP A 350 -14.41 4.45 -17.56
CA TRP A 350 -13.16 4.86 -16.99
C TRP A 350 -12.53 5.97 -17.85
N LEU A 351 -12.32 7.13 -17.23
CA LEU A 351 -11.65 8.26 -17.84
C LEU A 351 -10.24 8.38 -17.25
N THR A 352 -9.22 8.37 -18.11
CA THR A 352 -7.82 8.60 -17.74
C THR A 352 -7.29 9.83 -18.41
N LEU A 353 -6.49 10.60 -17.71
CA LEU A 353 -5.81 11.83 -18.17
C LEU A 353 -4.30 11.60 -18.13
N TRP A 354 -3.60 12.16 -19.10
CA TRP A 354 -2.18 11.95 -19.31
C TRP A 354 -1.46 13.28 -19.50
N ASP A 355 -0.17 13.35 -19.17
CA ASP A 355 0.65 14.54 -19.34
C ASP A 355 0.77 14.96 -20.79
N SER A 356 0.80 13.99 -21.69
CA SER A 356 0.90 14.24 -23.12
C SER A 356 0.00 13.32 -23.96
N GLU A 357 -0.20 13.69 -25.24
CA GLU A 357 -0.87 12.82 -26.22
C GLU A 357 -0.09 11.54 -26.50
N GLN A 358 1.23 11.56 -26.31
CA GLN A 358 2.08 10.40 -26.45
C GLN A 358 1.81 9.38 -25.34
N ASP A 359 1.82 9.81 -24.08
CA ASP A 359 1.55 8.96 -22.93
C ASP A 359 0.16 8.33 -23.02
N ALA A 360 -0.83 9.13 -23.41
CA ALA A 360 -2.19 8.65 -23.69
C ALA A 360 -2.22 7.56 -24.80
N SER A 361 -1.37 7.70 -25.83
CA SER A 361 -1.27 6.73 -26.92
C SER A 361 -0.56 5.45 -26.50
N GLU A 362 0.45 5.55 -25.64
CA GLU A 362 1.18 4.41 -25.08
C GLU A 362 0.28 3.58 -24.17
N PHE A 363 -0.46 4.25 -23.28
CA PHE A 363 -1.49 3.60 -22.49
C PHE A 363 -2.58 2.95 -23.33
N GLU A 364 -3.17 3.66 -24.29
CA GLU A 364 -4.21 3.14 -25.19
C GLU A 364 -3.76 1.83 -25.85
N ALA A 365 -2.53 1.80 -26.39
CA ALA A 365 -1.96 0.62 -27.05
C ALA A 365 -1.76 -0.54 -26.06
N ALA A 366 -1.23 -0.27 -24.88
CA ALA A 366 -1.02 -1.28 -23.84
C ALA A 366 -2.34 -1.84 -23.31
N TYR A 367 -3.30 -0.98 -23.01
CA TYR A 367 -4.62 -1.41 -22.55
C TYR A 367 -5.36 -2.23 -23.62
N TRP A 368 -5.26 -1.84 -24.89
CA TRP A 368 -5.84 -2.61 -25.99
C TRP A 368 -5.31 -4.03 -26.06
N ASN A 369 -4.01 -4.21 -25.81
CA ASN A 369 -3.36 -5.52 -25.80
C ASN A 369 -3.85 -6.44 -24.66
N VAL A 370 -4.37 -5.91 -23.59
CA VAL A 370 -4.86 -6.68 -22.42
C VAL A 370 -6.39 -6.83 -22.36
N THR A 371 -7.13 -6.21 -23.27
CA THR A 371 -8.62 -6.27 -23.28
C THR A 371 -9.17 -7.69 -23.37
N GLY A 372 -8.49 -8.60 -24.08
CA GLY A 372 -8.87 -10.01 -24.16
C GLY A 372 -8.80 -10.72 -22.81
N SER A 373 -7.73 -10.47 -22.04
CA SER A 373 -7.54 -10.99 -20.68
C SER A 373 -8.53 -10.38 -19.72
N LEU A 374 -8.80 -9.07 -19.85
CA LEU A 374 -9.84 -8.38 -19.09
C LEU A 374 -11.22 -9.02 -19.30
N CYS A 375 -11.60 -9.24 -20.57
CA CYS A 375 -12.88 -9.87 -20.90
C CYS A 375 -13.00 -11.26 -20.29
N ALA A 376 -11.94 -12.05 -20.37
CA ALA A 376 -11.93 -13.40 -19.78
C ALA A 376 -12.05 -13.35 -18.24
N ARG A 377 -11.36 -12.39 -17.60
CA ARG A 377 -11.36 -12.22 -16.12
C ARG A 377 -12.69 -11.72 -15.58
N ALA A 378 -13.23 -10.65 -16.16
CA ALA A 378 -14.45 -9.98 -15.69
C ALA A 378 -15.75 -10.54 -16.31
N GLY A 379 -15.64 -11.48 -17.25
CA GLY A 379 -16.79 -12.11 -17.90
C GLY A 379 -17.49 -11.22 -18.95
N TYR A 380 -16.75 -10.32 -19.61
CA TYR A 380 -17.32 -9.47 -20.67
C TYR A 380 -17.41 -10.24 -21.97
N PRO A 381 -18.61 -10.27 -22.61
CA PRO A 381 -18.79 -10.92 -23.91
C PRO A 381 -18.18 -10.14 -25.08
N VAL A 382 -17.95 -8.84 -24.89
CA VAL A 382 -17.41 -7.90 -25.86
C VAL A 382 -16.43 -6.98 -25.15
N PRO A 383 -15.27 -6.67 -25.73
CA PRO A 383 -14.33 -5.72 -25.15
C PRO A 383 -14.95 -4.33 -24.94
N PRO A 384 -14.52 -3.60 -23.92
CA PRO A 384 -14.89 -2.20 -23.76
C PRO A 384 -14.38 -1.38 -24.96
N ALA A 385 -15.14 -0.35 -25.33
CA ALA A 385 -14.71 0.60 -26.35
C ALA A 385 -13.69 1.57 -25.75
N LEU A 386 -12.62 1.85 -26.51
CA LEU A 386 -11.64 2.87 -26.18
C LEU A 386 -11.78 4.04 -27.15
N THR A 387 -11.70 5.26 -26.61
CA THR A 387 -11.71 6.49 -27.40
C THR A 387 -10.69 7.45 -26.83
N ARG A 388 -9.65 7.78 -27.62
CA ARG A 388 -8.66 8.79 -27.26
C ARG A 388 -9.02 10.14 -27.87
N ARG A 389 -8.90 11.21 -27.06
CA ARG A 389 -9.09 12.61 -27.46
C ARG A 389 -7.94 13.45 -26.87
N GLY A 390 -6.89 13.67 -27.69
CA GLY A 390 -5.67 14.32 -27.17
C GLY A 390 -5.01 13.47 -26.12
N SER A 391 -4.82 14.03 -24.94
CA SER A 391 -4.24 13.37 -23.76
C SER A 391 -5.29 12.67 -22.86
N GLU A 392 -6.52 12.50 -23.31
CA GLU A 392 -7.57 11.77 -22.58
C GLU A 392 -7.88 10.44 -23.23
N VAL A 393 -8.05 9.39 -22.42
CA VAL A 393 -8.55 8.09 -22.89
C VAL A 393 -9.81 7.73 -22.12
N LEU A 394 -10.91 7.49 -22.86
CA LEU A 394 -12.17 7.02 -22.33
C LEU A 394 -12.35 5.56 -22.67
N ILE A 395 -12.60 4.76 -21.64
CA ILE A 395 -12.87 3.33 -21.75
C ILE A 395 -14.30 3.11 -21.25
N VAL A 396 -15.13 2.41 -22.05
CA VAL A 396 -16.52 2.20 -21.68
C VAL A 396 -17.05 0.85 -22.16
N THR A 397 -17.75 0.17 -21.28
CA THR A 397 -18.45 -1.07 -21.63
C THR A 397 -19.80 -0.79 -22.33
N PRO A 398 -20.31 -1.72 -23.16
CA PRO A 398 -21.49 -1.47 -23.99
C PRO A 398 -22.75 -1.06 -23.26
N GLY A 399 -22.97 -1.56 -22.03
CA GLY A 399 -24.22 -1.32 -21.28
C GLY A 399 -24.45 0.12 -20.86
N ILE A 400 -23.40 0.93 -20.76
CA ILE A 400 -23.47 2.36 -20.39
C ILE A 400 -22.88 3.29 -21.46
N ALA A 401 -22.47 2.76 -22.62
CA ALA A 401 -21.83 3.53 -23.67
C ALA A 401 -22.72 4.69 -24.19
N SER A 402 -24.04 4.51 -24.24
CA SER A 402 -24.95 5.56 -24.67
C SER A 402 -25.00 6.78 -23.74
N ALA A 403 -24.58 6.65 -22.48
CA ALA A 403 -24.53 7.72 -21.51
C ALA A 403 -23.11 8.30 -21.32
N ALA A 404 -22.09 7.67 -21.91
CA ALA A 404 -20.69 7.97 -21.61
C ALA A 404 -20.33 9.44 -21.82
N ASP A 405 -20.60 10.01 -23.00
CA ASP A 405 -20.30 11.43 -23.27
C ASP A 405 -21.05 12.37 -22.31
N ALA A 406 -22.29 12.05 -21.96
CA ALA A 406 -23.07 12.84 -21.02
C ALA A 406 -22.48 12.77 -19.59
N ILE A 407 -22.06 11.58 -19.14
CA ILE A 407 -21.39 11.39 -17.84
C ILE A 407 -20.09 12.18 -17.80
N VAL A 408 -19.23 12.02 -18.81
CA VAL A 408 -17.93 12.71 -18.89
C VAL A 408 -18.11 14.24 -18.96
N SER A 409 -19.15 14.74 -19.65
CA SER A 409 -19.43 16.18 -19.72
C SER A 409 -19.85 16.80 -18.37
N GLN A 410 -20.33 16.00 -17.43
CA GLN A 410 -20.67 16.40 -16.07
C GLN A 410 -19.53 16.17 -15.07
N ALA A 411 -18.43 15.58 -15.52
CA ALA A 411 -17.26 15.34 -14.65
C ALA A 411 -16.72 16.66 -14.10
N ARG A 412 -16.57 16.72 -12.78
CA ARG A 412 -15.84 17.80 -12.13
C ARG A 412 -14.35 17.51 -12.25
N ARG A 413 -13.58 18.54 -12.56
CA ARG A 413 -12.12 18.48 -12.71
C ARG A 413 -11.49 19.59 -11.91
N GLY A 414 -10.39 19.31 -11.23
CA GLY A 414 -9.63 20.30 -10.47
C GLY A 414 -8.17 19.94 -10.42
N GLN A 415 -7.30 20.91 -10.71
CA GLN A 415 -5.86 20.72 -10.50
C GLN A 415 -5.58 20.78 -9.00
N VAL A 416 -4.86 19.81 -8.48
CA VAL A 416 -4.51 19.67 -7.07
C VAL A 416 -3.01 19.42 -6.92
N SER A 417 -2.41 19.97 -5.88
CA SER A 417 -0.97 19.89 -5.59
C SER A 417 -0.66 19.63 -4.11
N THR A 418 -1.67 19.66 -3.25
CA THR A 418 -1.53 19.44 -1.81
C THR A 418 -2.61 18.52 -1.30
N LEU A 419 -2.33 17.81 -0.19
CA LEU A 419 -3.31 16.94 0.46
C LEU A 419 -4.62 17.68 0.78
N ARG A 420 -4.53 18.92 1.28
CA ARG A 420 -5.71 19.74 1.56
C ARG A 420 -6.57 19.96 0.32
N GLU A 421 -5.96 20.31 -0.82
CA GLU A 421 -6.70 20.54 -2.07
C GLU A 421 -7.40 19.27 -2.57
N VAL A 422 -6.76 18.11 -2.43
CA VAL A 422 -7.38 16.81 -2.77
C VAL A 422 -8.60 16.54 -1.89
N LEU A 423 -8.46 16.69 -0.57
CA LEU A 423 -9.54 16.48 0.38
C LEU A 423 -10.71 17.46 0.14
N GLU A 424 -10.42 18.74 -0.06
CA GLU A 424 -11.43 19.76 -0.39
C GLU A 424 -12.12 19.44 -1.72
N PHE A 425 -11.39 18.98 -2.73
CA PHE A 425 -11.96 18.62 -4.01
C PHE A 425 -12.96 17.47 -3.88
N TYR A 426 -12.65 16.42 -3.15
CA TYR A 426 -13.57 15.29 -2.99
C TYR A 426 -14.60 15.48 -1.88
N GLY A 427 -14.49 16.56 -1.10
CA GLY A 427 -15.38 16.83 0.03
C GLY A 427 -15.11 15.91 1.22
N GLU A 428 -13.87 15.40 1.31
CA GLU A 428 -13.43 14.60 2.42
C GLU A 428 -13.15 15.48 3.65
N PRO A 429 -13.35 14.97 4.86
CA PRO A 429 -13.10 15.75 6.05
C PRO A 429 -11.62 16.08 6.19
N ILE A 430 -11.34 17.37 6.43
CA ILE A 430 -10.01 17.80 6.87
C ILE A 430 -9.94 17.55 8.37
N LEU A 431 -8.99 16.71 8.80
CA LEU A 431 -8.81 16.42 10.20
C LEU A 431 -7.93 17.49 10.85
N ASP A 432 -8.24 17.81 12.10
CA ASP A 432 -7.38 18.65 12.95
C ASP A 432 -6.21 17.83 13.53
N ALA A 433 -5.33 18.50 14.27
CA ALA A 433 -4.19 17.84 14.93
C ALA A 433 -4.59 16.81 16.02
N ALA A 434 -5.87 16.65 16.31
CA ALA A 434 -6.41 15.61 17.18
C ALA A 434 -7.04 14.45 16.41
N GLY A 435 -7.01 14.48 15.05
CA GLY A 435 -7.62 13.47 14.18
C GLY A 435 -9.15 13.57 14.14
N THR A 436 -9.71 14.73 14.48
CA THR A 436 -11.16 14.97 14.40
C THR A 436 -11.49 15.87 13.23
N PRO A 437 -12.63 15.64 12.53
CA PRO A 437 -13.04 16.51 11.44
C PRO A 437 -13.11 17.97 11.89
N ALA A 438 -12.41 18.83 11.17
CA ALA A 438 -12.47 20.27 11.39
C ALA A 438 -13.92 20.77 11.11
N PRO A 439 -14.43 21.74 11.88
CA PRO A 439 -15.79 22.23 11.77
C PRO A 439 -16.09 22.93 10.44
#